data_57aa92939b1ca8aca3c9eef93c8fde1b
#
_entry.id   57aa92939b1ca8aca3c9eef93c8fde1b
#
_cell.length_a   1.000
_cell.length_b   1.000
_cell.length_c   1.000
_cell.angle_alpha   90.00
_cell.angle_beta   90.00
_cell.angle_gamma   90.00
#
_symmetry.space_group_name_H-M   'P 1'
#
loop_
_entity.id
_entity.type
_entity.pdbx_description
1 polymer ?
#
loop_
_entity_poly.entity_id
_entity_poly.type
_entity_poly.pdbx_seq_one_letter_code
_entity_poly.pdbx_strand_id
1 'polypeptide(L)'
;SFYIYKNNYFINNGLMISKDINTDVIMNSKSVFEAQNNLYKILSNDEENLFNEYNSFKLTNLRVTNKKDSYSYEIVDKSSPAYLELTVNCFNNQLYLNCLKSLDNSKNIEIFNCFKVYINDQLLNCKLSNRFYENTDGTFPSTFNNGLLDLGSYSAEDVTIKLEVLRDFDITELSVGSMNIDKFEQFVSTKTARYSDLITYDNNLIYQASTNDNNQMLFLTIPYDEGWICTINGNGQPIESI
;
A
#
# COMPACT_ATOMS: atom_id res chain seq x y z
N SER A 1 16.49 13.05 24.79
CA SER A 1 15.02 12.85 24.92
C SER A 1 14.64 11.63 24.10
N PHE A 2 13.83 10.73 24.68
CA PHE A 2 13.27 9.56 23.96
C PHE A 2 11.80 9.83 23.74
N TYR A 3 11.34 9.56 22.51
CA TYR A 3 9.92 9.62 22.16
C TYR A 3 9.40 8.19 22.02
N ILE A 4 8.30 7.88 22.70
CA ILE A 4 7.61 6.59 22.56
C ILE A 4 6.34 6.86 21.78
N TYR A 5 6.21 6.23 20.61
CA TYR A 5 5.02 6.30 19.79
C TYR A 5 4.19 5.04 19.96
N LYS A 6 2.89 5.20 20.18
CA LYS A 6 1.94 4.09 20.14
C LYS A 6 1.39 3.99 18.72
N ASN A 7 1.58 2.83 18.08
CA ASN A 7 0.89 2.53 16.84
C ASN A 7 -0.52 2.02 17.17
N ASN A 8 -1.53 2.81 16.88
CA ASN A 8 -2.93 2.44 17.11
C ASN A 8 -3.45 1.42 16.09
N TYR A 9 -2.74 1.24 14.98
CA TYR A 9 -3.09 0.33 13.88
C TYR A 9 -2.21 -0.92 13.85
N PHE A 10 -1.67 -1.28 15.01
CA PHE A 10 -0.86 -2.48 15.13
C PHE A 10 -1.75 -3.73 14.97
N ILE A 11 -1.43 -4.56 14.01
CA ILE A 11 -1.98 -5.91 13.85
C ILE A 11 -0.92 -6.87 14.33
N ASN A 12 -1.31 -7.83 15.16
CA ASN A 12 -0.41 -8.89 15.62
C ASN A 12 0.16 -9.66 14.41
N ASN A 13 1.38 -10.17 14.57
CA ASN A 13 2.07 -10.92 13.51
C ASN A 13 1.38 -12.24 13.12
N GLY A 14 0.27 -12.61 13.76
CA GLY A 14 -0.50 -13.79 13.44
C GLY A 14 -1.99 -13.50 13.37
N LEU A 15 -2.66 -13.96 12.32
CA LEU A 15 -4.10 -13.81 12.09
C LEU A 15 -4.71 -15.18 11.80
N MET A 16 -5.86 -15.48 12.43
CA MET A 16 -6.66 -16.64 12.03
C MET A 16 -7.48 -16.29 10.79
N ILE A 17 -7.27 -17.04 9.73
CA ILE A 17 -7.97 -16.88 8.45
C ILE A 17 -8.62 -18.18 8.02
N SER A 18 -9.54 -18.16 7.06
CA SER A 18 -10.10 -19.37 6.48
C SER A 18 -9.01 -20.22 5.81
N LYS A 19 -9.13 -21.53 5.83
CA LYS A 19 -8.30 -22.44 5.01
C LYS A 19 -8.69 -22.40 3.53
N ASP A 20 -9.94 -22.05 3.23
CA ASP A 20 -10.49 -22.02 1.87
C ASP A 20 -10.14 -20.69 1.19
N ILE A 21 -8.87 -20.30 1.23
CA ILE A 21 -8.39 -19.10 0.54
C ILE A 21 -7.80 -19.46 -0.81
N ASN A 22 -8.08 -18.59 -1.79
CA ASN A 22 -7.44 -18.67 -3.09
C ASN A 22 -6.43 -17.50 -3.20
N THR A 23 -5.15 -17.81 -2.99
CA THR A 23 -4.06 -16.82 -3.07
C THR A 23 -3.75 -16.40 -4.50
N ASP A 24 -4.15 -17.18 -5.50
CA ASP A 24 -3.97 -16.84 -6.91
C ASP A 24 -4.67 -15.54 -7.28
N VAL A 25 -5.74 -15.16 -6.57
CA VAL A 25 -6.43 -13.89 -6.82
C VAL A 25 -5.54 -12.67 -6.51
N ILE A 26 -4.62 -12.79 -5.56
CA ILE A 26 -3.65 -11.73 -5.23
C ILE A 26 -2.60 -11.66 -6.34
N MET A 27 -2.04 -12.81 -6.72
CA MET A 27 -0.96 -12.89 -7.72
C MET A 27 -1.42 -12.49 -9.13
N ASN A 28 -2.69 -12.70 -9.44
CA ASN A 28 -3.30 -12.35 -10.73
C ASN A 28 -3.98 -10.96 -10.74
N SER A 29 -3.81 -10.17 -9.70
CA SER A 29 -4.38 -8.81 -9.63
C SER A 29 -3.78 -7.91 -10.70
N LYS A 30 -4.61 -7.05 -11.27
CA LYS A 30 -4.23 -6.14 -12.38
C LYS A 30 -3.58 -4.85 -11.89
N SER A 31 -3.76 -4.53 -10.61
CA SER A 31 -3.19 -3.34 -9.98
C SER A 31 -2.77 -3.63 -8.54
N VAL A 32 -1.92 -2.75 -8.00
CA VAL A 32 -1.50 -2.84 -6.59
C VAL A 32 -2.69 -2.70 -5.64
N PHE A 33 -3.69 -1.86 -5.98
CA PHE A 33 -4.85 -1.66 -5.13
C PHE A 33 -5.85 -2.83 -5.22
N GLU A 34 -5.96 -3.47 -6.38
CA GLU A 34 -6.70 -4.73 -6.51
C GLU A 34 -6.06 -5.84 -5.67
N ALA A 35 -4.72 -5.96 -5.69
CA ALA A 35 -4.01 -6.92 -4.85
C ALA A 35 -4.23 -6.67 -3.35
N GLN A 36 -4.18 -5.39 -2.92
CA GLN A 36 -4.47 -5.01 -1.54
C GLN A 36 -5.93 -5.30 -1.15
N ASN A 37 -6.89 -5.07 -2.04
CA ASN A 37 -8.29 -5.41 -1.81
C ASN A 37 -8.49 -6.92 -1.67
N ASN A 38 -7.87 -7.71 -2.53
CA ASN A 38 -7.94 -9.17 -2.46
C ASN A 38 -7.32 -9.70 -1.16
N LEU A 39 -6.16 -9.17 -0.77
CA LEU A 39 -5.55 -9.51 0.52
C LEU A 39 -6.46 -9.11 1.70
N TYR A 40 -7.03 -7.90 1.68
CA TYR A 40 -7.95 -7.45 2.71
C TYR A 40 -9.16 -8.38 2.86
N LYS A 41 -9.80 -8.76 1.76
CA LYS A 41 -10.94 -9.68 1.76
C LYS A 41 -10.59 -11.04 2.37
N ILE A 42 -9.44 -11.59 2.02
CA ILE A 42 -8.93 -12.84 2.61
C ILE A 42 -8.74 -12.71 4.12
N LEU A 43 -8.12 -11.62 4.56
CA LEU A 43 -7.80 -11.43 5.99
C LEU A 43 -9.01 -11.04 6.83
N SER A 44 -9.93 -10.24 6.28
CA SER A 44 -11.11 -9.72 7.00
C SER A 44 -12.31 -10.65 6.94
N ASN A 45 -12.41 -11.46 5.91
CA ASN A 45 -13.63 -12.16 5.49
C ASN A 45 -14.77 -11.18 5.14
N ASP A 46 -14.41 -10.03 4.57
CA ASP A 46 -15.33 -8.98 4.10
C ASP A 46 -15.24 -8.93 2.57
N GLU A 47 -16.37 -8.94 1.88
CA GLU A 47 -16.42 -8.90 0.42
C GLU A 47 -16.24 -7.50 -0.17
N GLU A 48 -16.32 -6.46 0.65
CA GLU A 48 -16.16 -5.09 0.20
C GLU A 48 -14.67 -4.70 0.04
N ASN A 49 -14.42 -3.76 -0.85
CA ASN A 49 -13.08 -3.24 -1.05
C ASN A 49 -12.66 -2.29 0.09
N LEU A 50 -11.37 -2.38 0.46
CA LEU A 50 -10.73 -1.41 1.35
C LEU A 50 -10.31 -0.15 0.60
N PHE A 51 -9.87 -0.32 -0.67
CA PHE A 51 -9.44 0.76 -1.55
C PHE A 51 -10.42 0.98 -2.69
N ASN A 52 -10.71 2.25 -3.00
CA ASN A 52 -11.22 2.65 -4.31
C ASN A 52 -10.05 3.11 -5.17
N GLU A 53 -9.98 2.68 -6.44
CA GLU A 53 -8.91 3.02 -7.36
C GLU A 53 -9.40 3.97 -8.45
N TYR A 54 -8.59 4.99 -8.75
CA TYR A 54 -8.83 6.02 -9.74
C TYR A 54 -7.62 6.12 -10.67
N ASN A 55 -7.84 5.98 -11.98
CA ASN A 55 -6.79 6.00 -13.00
C ASN A 55 -7.12 6.92 -14.19
N SER A 56 -8.23 7.62 -14.15
CA SER A 56 -8.72 8.48 -15.22
C SER A 56 -8.26 9.92 -15.02
N PHE A 57 -6.99 10.19 -15.33
CA PHE A 57 -6.43 11.53 -15.25
C PHE A 57 -6.86 12.40 -16.43
N LYS A 58 -7.22 13.65 -16.15
CA LYS A 58 -7.32 14.70 -17.16
C LYS A 58 -5.92 15.11 -17.59
N LEU A 59 -5.69 15.14 -18.89
CA LEU A 59 -4.41 15.48 -19.51
C LEU A 59 -4.41 16.91 -19.98
N THR A 60 -3.36 17.66 -19.68
CA THR A 60 -3.09 18.98 -20.22
C THR A 60 -1.70 18.99 -20.81
N ASN A 61 -1.59 19.33 -22.10
CA ASN A 61 -0.33 19.39 -22.86
C ASN A 61 0.47 18.07 -22.83
N LEU A 62 -0.22 16.94 -22.78
CA LEU A 62 0.36 15.60 -22.76
C LEU A 62 -0.26 14.71 -23.83
N ARG A 63 0.57 13.86 -24.42
CA ARG A 63 0.17 12.72 -25.25
C ARG A 63 0.48 11.44 -24.49
N VAL A 64 -0.47 10.50 -24.46
CA VAL A 64 -0.26 9.16 -23.90
C VAL A 64 -0.27 8.14 -25.03
N THR A 65 0.74 7.30 -25.04
CA THR A 65 0.84 6.16 -25.95
C THR A 65 0.87 4.88 -25.14
N ASN A 66 -0.07 3.98 -25.44
CA ASN A 66 -0.09 2.64 -24.84
C ASN A 66 0.94 1.76 -25.53
N LYS A 67 1.88 1.24 -24.78
CA LYS A 67 2.85 0.21 -25.17
C LYS A 67 2.38 -1.14 -24.64
N LYS A 68 2.98 -2.23 -25.07
CA LYS A 68 2.57 -3.59 -24.67
C LYS A 68 2.41 -3.77 -23.15
N ASP A 69 3.37 -3.25 -22.37
CA ASP A 69 3.43 -3.45 -20.91
C ASP A 69 3.62 -2.12 -20.14
N SER A 70 3.38 -0.98 -20.79
CA SER A 70 3.57 0.34 -20.17
C SER A 70 2.86 1.44 -20.93
N TYR A 71 2.78 2.62 -20.32
CA TYR A 71 2.28 3.85 -20.91
C TYR A 71 3.43 4.83 -21.04
N SER A 72 3.53 5.50 -22.21
CA SER A 72 4.48 6.59 -22.45
C SER A 72 3.75 7.92 -22.38
N TYR A 73 4.22 8.83 -21.56
CA TYR A 73 3.73 10.19 -21.42
C TYR A 73 4.73 11.16 -22.02
N GLU A 74 4.31 11.91 -23.04
CA GLU A 74 5.13 12.86 -23.79
C GLU A 74 4.56 14.25 -23.69
N ILE A 75 5.40 15.25 -23.41
CA ILE A 75 5.01 16.67 -23.43
C ILE A 75 4.89 17.13 -24.87
N VAL A 76 3.70 17.59 -25.28
CA VAL A 76 3.39 18.00 -26.66
C VAL A 76 4.10 19.31 -27.01
N ASP A 77 3.99 20.31 -26.15
CA ASP A 77 4.66 21.61 -26.31
C ASP A 77 5.55 21.87 -25.11
N LYS A 78 6.87 21.81 -25.31
CA LYS A 78 7.87 22.00 -24.25
C LYS A 78 8.00 23.44 -23.73
N SER A 79 7.35 24.40 -24.41
CA SER A 79 7.29 25.80 -23.96
C SER A 79 6.14 26.08 -22.99
N SER A 80 5.23 25.13 -22.82
CA SER A 80 4.03 25.24 -22.02
C SER A 80 4.02 24.18 -20.90
N PRO A 81 3.45 24.48 -19.71
CA PRO A 81 3.32 23.51 -18.63
C PRO A 81 2.47 22.30 -19.04
N ALA A 82 2.81 21.13 -18.50
CA ALA A 82 2.11 19.87 -18.74
C ALA A 82 1.63 19.25 -17.42
N TYR A 83 0.39 18.76 -17.39
CA TYR A 83 -0.25 18.26 -16.16
C TYR A 83 -1.06 16.99 -16.39
N LEU A 84 -1.05 16.14 -15.34
CA LEU A 84 -2.04 15.11 -15.08
C LEU A 84 -2.85 15.56 -13.88
N GLU A 85 -4.17 15.56 -13.96
CA GLU A 85 -5.05 16.04 -12.90
C GLU A 85 -6.17 15.05 -12.63
N LEU A 86 -6.45 14.77 -11.38
CA LEU A 86 -7.50 13.89 -10.92
C LEU A 86 -8.14 14.46 -9.66
N THR A 87 -9.48 14.48 -9.62
CA THR A 87 -10.23 14.81 -8.41
C THR A 87 -10.81 13.53 -7.82
N VAL A 88 -10.55 13.30 -6.54
CA VAL A 88 -11.02 12.16 -5.78
C VAL A 88 -11.97 12.65 -4.70
N ASN A 89 -13.14 12.04 -4.62
CA ASN A 89 -14.03 12.27 -3.49
C ASN A 89 -13.48 11.51 -2.28
N CYS A 90 -13.12 12.26 -1.24
CA CYS A 90 -12.55 11.75 -0.02
C CYS A 90 -13.49 12.02 1.15
N PHE A 91 -13.89 10.97 1.83
CA PHE A 91 -14.58 11.10 3.10
C PHE A 91 -13.89 10.20 4.12
N ASN A 92 -13.06 10.82 4.98
CA ASN A 92 -12.23 10.12 5.96
C ASN A 92 -11.35 9.02 5.33
N ASN A 93 -10.62 9.39 4.26
CA ASN A 93 -9.79 8.45 3.51
C ASN A 93 -8.32 8.85 3.52
N GLN A 94 -7.46 7.83 3.50
CA GLN A 94 -6.03 7.95 3.23
C GLN A 94 -5.78 7.78 1.75
N LEU A 95 -5.07 8.71 1.12
CA LEU A 95 -4.74 8.66 -0.31
C LEU A 95 -3.33 8.18 -0.56
N TYR A 96 -3.19 7.38 -1.61
CA TYR A 96 -1.90 6.89 -2.11
C TYR A 96 -1.82 7.08 -3.62
N LEU A 97 -0.69 7.59 -4.10
CA LEU A 97 -0.37 7.61 -5.53
C LEU A 97 0.50 6.40 -5.85
N ASN A 98 0.04 5.57 -6.77
CA ASN A 98 0.82 4.47 -7.32
C ASN A 98 1.50 4.93 -8.61
N CYS A 99 2.84 4.79 -8.65
CA CYS A 99 3.70 5.18 -9.77
C CYS A 99 4.66 4.04 -10.06
N LEU A 100 4.15 2.89 -10.48
CA LEU A 100 4.96 1.71 -10.70
C LEU A 100 5.60 1.73 -12.09
N LYS A 101 6.92 1.90 -12.15
CA LYS A 101 7.72 1.76 -13.37
C LYS A 101 8.27 0.35 -13.53
N SER A 102 8.64 -0.29 -12.42
CA SER A 102 9.26 -1.60 -12.41
C SER A 102 9.19 -2.21 -11.00
N LEU A 103 9.24 -3.52 -10.91
CA LEU A 103 9.44 -4.22 -9.63
C LEU A 103 10.84 -3.95 -9.04
N ASP A 104 11.80 -3.51 -9.86
CA ASP A 104 13.09 -2.99 -9.38
C ASP A 104 12.90 -1.58 -8.81
N ASN A 105 13.00 -1.48 -7.48
CA ASN A 105 12.77 -0.25 -6.74
C ASN A 105 13.71 0.91 -7.15
N SER A 106 14.93 0.61 -7.62
CA SER A 106 15.88 1.62 -8.09
C SER A 106 15.34 2.38 -9.31
N LYS A 107 14.58 1.72 -10.18
CA LYS A 107 13.95 2.34 -11.35
C LYS A 107 12.72 3.17 -10.98
N ASN A 108 12.01 2.82 -9.91
CA ASN A 108 10.85 3.58 -9.46
C ASN A 108 11.25 4.95 -8.92
N ILE A 109 12.41 5.09 -8.31
CA ILE A 109 12.92 6.37 -7.81
C ILE A 109 13.06 7.40 -8.95
N GLU A 110 13.41 6.99 -10.15
CA GLU A 110 13.58 7.90 -11.30
C GLU A 110 12.27 8.59 -11.71
N ILE A 111 11.13 7.95 -11.49
CA ILE A 111 9.81 8.48 -11.86
C ILE A 111 9.55 9.83 -11.21
N PHE A 112 9.93 10.00 -9.97
CA PHE A 112 9.69 11.24 -9.23
C PHE A 112 10.51 12.43 -9.70
N ASN A 113 11.56 12.18 -10.44
CA ASN A 113 12.25 13.26 -11.15
C ASN A 113 11.50 13.72 -12.41
N CYS A 114 10.40 13.04 -12.76
CA CYS A 114 9.60 13.34 -13.94
C CYS A 114 8.44 14.28 -13.66
N PHE A 115 8.01 14.40 -12.41
CA PHE A 115 6.89 15.27 -12.04
C PHE A 115 6.99 15.78 -10.60
N LYS A 116 6.26 16.88 -10.33
CA LYS A 116 5.96 17.35 -8.97
C LYS A 116 4.51 17.02 -8.65
N VAL A 117 4.25 16.68 -7.39
CA VAL A 117 2.91 16.37 -6.90
C VAL A 117 2.34 17.56 -6.15
N TYR A 118 1.13 17.94 -6.50
CA TYR A 118 0.36 18.96 -5.77
C TYR A 118 -0.94 18.34 -5.27
N ILE A 119 -1.33 18.70 -4.06
CA ILE A 119 -2.62 18.37 -3.47
C ILE A 119 -3.35 19.67 -3.18
N ASN A 120 -4.53 19.87 -3.81
CA ASN A 120 -5.30 21.10 -3.70
C ASN A 120 -4.41 22.35 -3.98
N ASP A 121 -3.62 22.31 -5.05
CA ASP A 121 -2.65 23.31 -5.48
C ASP A 121 -1.47 23.58 -4.52
N GLN A 122 -1.34 22.80 -3.45
CA GLN A 122 -0.19 22.86 -2.56
C GLN A 122 0.83 21.82 -2.94
N LEU A 123 2.09 22.24 -3.15
CA LEU A 123 3.19 21.31 -3.47
C LEU A 123 3.40 20.35 -2.31
N LEU A 124 3.27 19.05 -2.62
CA LEU A 124 3.62 18.01 -1.67
C LEU A 124 5.14 17.94 -1.55
N ASN A 125 5.64 18.21 -0.33
CA ASN A 125 7.06 18.08 -0.07
C ASN A 125 7.42 16.60 0.05
N CYS A 126 7.79 16.02 -1.09
CA CYS A 126 8.16 14.61 -1.20
C CYS A 126 9.65 14.51 -1.49
N LYS A 127 10.41 13.94 -0.57
CA LYS A 127 11.79 13.51 -0.84
C LYS A 127 11.80 12.02 -1.09
N LEU A 128 12.32 11.68 -2.25
CA LEU A 128 12.44 10.30 -2.68
C LEU A 128 13.66 9.67 -2.06
N SER A 129 13.44 8.64 -1.31
CA SER A 129 14.49 7.71 -0.98
C SER A 129 13.95 6.43 -0.38
N ASN A 130 14.73 5.39 -0.49
CA ASN A 130 14.52 4.09 0.15
C ASN A 130 14.75 4.11 1.67
N ARG A 131 14.85 5.29 2.28
CA ARG A 131 15.13 5.46 3.70
C ARG A 131 14.28 6.58 4.26
N PHE A 132 13.96 6.50 5.53
CA PHE A 132 13.32 7.57 6.27
C PHE A 132 14.23 8.80 6.27
N TYR A 133 13.75 9.92 5.74
CA TYR A 133 14.43 11.20 5.81
C TYR A 133 13.65 12.15 6.69
N GLU A 134 14.41 12.76 7.55
CA GLU A 134 13.98 13.94 8.28
C GLU A 134 14.21 15.17 7.40
N ASN A 135 13.21 16.03 7.28
CA ASN A 135 13.39 17.34 6.68
C ASN A 135 14.30 18.21 7.56
N THR A 136 14.89 19.26 6.99
CA THR A 136 15.71 20.22 7.73
C THR A 136 14.95 20.95 8.85
N ASP A 137 13.64 20.95 8.83
CA ASP A 137 12.73 21.51 9.86
C ASP A 137 12.27 20.46 10.89
N GLY A 138 12.80 19.24 10.84
CA GLY A 138 12.44 18.15 11.76
C GLY A 138 11.16 17.39 11.42
N THR A 139 10.52 17.70 10.27
CA THR A 139 9.36 16.97 9.81
C THR A 139 9.76 15.78 8.93
N PHE A 140 8.96 14.72 8.93
CA PHE A 140 9.15 13.60 8.02
C PHE A 140 8.34 13.86 6.74
N PRO A 141 8.97 13.79 5.56
CA PRO A 141 8.25 13.89 4.30
C PRO A 141 7.35 12.68 4.09
N SER A 142 6.38 12.82 3.19
CA SER A 142 5.62 11.69 2.70
C SER A 142 6.56 10.58 2.22
N THR A 143 6.28 9.35 2.64
CA THR A 143 7.13 8.20 2.34
C THR A 143 6.75 7.59 1.00
N PHE A 144 7.77 7.28 0.22
CA PHE A 144 7.65 6.51 -1.00
C PHE A 144 8.25 5.13 -0.80
N ASN A 145 7.48 4.10 -1.12
CA ASN A 145 7.93 2.73 -1.02
C ASN A 145 7.40 1.91 -2.21
N ASN A 146 8.30 1.25 -2.94
CA ASN A 146 7.98 0.35 -4.06
C ASN A 146 7.00 0.93 -5.09
N GLY A 147 7.14 2.21 -5.45
CA GLY A 147 6.25 2.87 -6.39
C GLY A 147 5.02 3.51 -5.75
N LEU A 148 4.82 3.36 -4.44
CA LEU A 148 3.68 3.90 -3.72
C LEU A 148 4.08 5.14 -2.91
N LEU A 149 3.38 6.25 -3.13
CA LEU A 149 3.56 7.51 -2.41
C LEU A 149 2.35 7.77 -1.53
N ASP A 150 2.58 7.98 -0.25
CA ASP A 150 1.57 8.45 0.69
C ASP A 150 1.24 9.93 0.40
N LEU A 151 -0.02 10.22 0.11
CA LEU A 151 -0.50 11.58 -0.16
C LEU A 151 -1.13 12.25 1.06
N GLY A 152 -1.34 11.50 2.15
CA GLY A 152 -1.97 11.98 3.37
C GLY A 152 -3.44 11.60 3.53
N SER A 153 -4.00 11.94 4.69
CA SER A 153 -5.40 11.69 5.06
C SER A 153 -6.25 12.94 4.88
N TYR A 154 -7.44 12.76 4.33
CA TYR A 154 -8.35 13.86 4.04
C TYR A 154 -9.76 13.54 4.54
N SER A 155 -10.35 14.51 5.23
CA SER A 155 -11.77 14.49 5.61
C SER A 155 -12.63 15.42 4.71
N ALA A 156 -12.00 16.06 3.73
CA ALA A 156 -12.65 16.93 2.77
C ALA A 156 -13.45 16.15 1.74
N GLU A 157 -14.47 16.77 1.15
CA GLU A 157 -15.34 16.13 0.16
C GLU A 157 -14.58 15.81 -1.12
N ASP A 158 -13.84 16.76 -1.68
CA ASP A 158 -13.07 16.56 -2.90
C ASP A 158 -11.61 16.99 -2.71
N VAL A 159 -10.70 16.11 -3.18
CA VAL A 159 -9.26 16.38 -3.19
C VAL A 159 -8.75 16.32 -4.61
N THR A 160 -8.12 17.39 -5.07
CA THR A 160 -7.49 17.48 -6.38
C THR A 160 -6.02 17.08 -6.27
N ILE A 161 -5.65 16.04 -7.01
CA ILE A 161 -4.28 15.57 -7.17
C ILE A 161 -3.80 16.01 -8.54
N LYS A 162 -2.68 16.74 -8.58
CA LYS A 162 -2.13 17.28 -9.81
C LYS A 162 -0.65 16.96 -9.90
N LEU A 163 -0.25 16.34 -11.00
CA LEU A 163 1.13 16.03 -11.32
C LEU A 163 1.60 17.03 -12.38
N GLU A 164 2.51 17.93 -12.03
CA GLU A 164 3.22 18.80 -12.99
C GLU A 164 4.34 17.98 -13.65
N VAL A 165 4.16 17.66 -14.91
CA VAL A 165 5.11 16.83 -15.68
C VAL A 165 6.27 17.68 -16.15
N LEU A 166 7.49 17.32 -15.75
CA LEU A 166 8.72 18.06 -16.02
C LEU A 166 9.48 17.52 -17.25
N ARG A 167 9.26 16.26 -17.58
CA ARG A 167 9.88 15.57 -18.73
C ARG A 167 9.08 14.34 -19.13
N ASP A 168 9.29 13.88 -20.34
CA ASP A 168 8.70 12.64 -20.85
C ASP A 168 9.10 11.44 -19.97
N PHE A 169 8.18 10.49 -19.79
CA PHE A 169 8.43 9.29 -18.99
C PHE A 169 7.58 8.09 -19.42
N ASP A 170 8.09 6.91 -19.13
CA ASP A 170 7.36 5.64 -19.27
C ASP A 170 7.00 5.11 -17.89
N ILE A 171 5.82 4.52 -17.75
CA ILE A 171 5.32 3.96 -16.50
C ILE A 171 4.47 2.72 -16.78
N THR A 172 4.56 1.72 -15.93
CA THR A 172 3.74 0.51 -16.03
C THR A 172 2.34 0.76 -15.48
N GLU A 173 2.25 1.45 -14.35
CA GLU A 173 0.99 1.71 -13.67
C GLU A 173 1.00 3.10 -13.02
N LEU A 174 -0.07 3.87 -13.24
CA LEU A 174 -0.30 5.16 -12.62
C LEU A 174 -1.76 5.24 -12.17
N SER A 175 -1.97 5.27 -10.87
CA SER A 175 -3.31 5.35 -10.29
C SER A 175 -3.27 5.98 -8.89
N VAL A 176 -4.43 6.36 -8.41
CA VAL A 176 -4.64 6.84 -7.03
C VAL A 176 -5.54 5.87 -6.31
N GLY A 177 -5.10 5.38 -5.15
CA GLY A 177 -5.90 4.58 -4.23
C GLY A 177 -6.41 5.43 -3.08
N SER A 178 -7.69 5.30 -2.81
CA SER A 178 -8.36 5.93 -1.66
C SER A 178 -8.77 4.84 -0.67
N MET A 179 -8.04 4.74 0.44
CA MET A 179 -8.29 3.76 1.49
C MET A 179 -9.33 4.29 2.48
N ASN A 180 -10.37 3.50 2.74
CA ASN A 180 -11.35 3.81 3.76
C ASN A 180 -10.76 3.58 5.17
N ILE A 181 -10.52 4.66 5.91
CA ILE A 181 -9.89 4.61 7.24
C ILE A 181 -10.81 3.91 8.25
N ASP A 182 -12.10 4.21 8.24
CA ASP A 182 -13.05 3.62 9.22
C ASP A 182 -13.11 2.09 9.06
N LYS A 183 -13.15 1.61 7.80
CA LYS A 183 -13.11 0.18 7.49
C LYS A 183 -11.80 -0.46 7.94
N PHE A 184 -10.68 0.20 7.71
CA PHE A 184 -9.37 -0.28 8.15
C PHE A 184 -9.29 -0.33 9.69
N GLU A 185 -9.76 0.70 10.40
CA GLU A 185 -9.81 0.74 11.85
C GLU A 185 -10.69 -0.37 12.43
N GLN A 186 -11.86 -0.61 11.82
CA GLN A 186 -12.73 -1.71 12.21
C GLN A 186 -12.04 -3.06 12.03
N PHE A 187 -11.36 -3.26 10.90
CA PHE A 187 -10.59 -4.48 10.66
C PHE A 187 -9.51 -4.69 11.72
N VAL A 188 -8.68 -3.68 11.98
CA VAL A 188 -7.62 -3.74 12.98
C VAL A 188 -8.21 -4.06 14.36
N SER A 189 -9.25 -3.34 14.80
CA SER A 189 -9.86 -3.54 16.12
C SER A 189 -10.45 -4.95 16.27
N THR A 190 -11.07 -5.47 15.22
CA THR A 190 -11.66 -6.81 15.22
C THR A 190 -10.59 -7.89 15.30
N LYS A 191 -9.44 -7.69 14.67
CA LYS A 191 -8.36 -8.67 14.64
C LYS A 191 -7.48 -8.61 15.89
N THR A 192 -7.20 -7.42 16.41
CA THR A 192 -6.40 -7.27 17.65
C THR A 192 -7.10 -7.80 18.90
N ALA A 193 -8.44 -7.79 18.93
CA ALA A 193 -9.21 -8.29 20.08
C ALA A 193 -9.18 -9.82 20.25
N ARG A 194 -8.67 -10.58 19.28
CA ARG A 194 -8.76 -12.05 19.25
C ARG A 194 -7.47 -12.78 19.61
N TYR A 195 -6.35 -12.08 19.86
CA TYR A 195 -5.04 -12.72 20.01
C TYR A 195 -4.33 -12.31 21.28
N SER A 196 -3.88 -13.32 22.02
CA SER A 196 -2.93 -13.16 23.11
C SER A 196 -1.51 -12.99 22.59
N ASP A 197 -0.67 -12.43 23.41
CA ASP A 197 0.65 -11.91 23.13
C ASP A 197 1.57 -12.88 22.37
N LEU A 198 2.30 -12.32 21.40
CA LEU A 198 3.50 -12.94 20.84
C LEU A 198 4.58 -12.95 21.94
N ILE A 199 5.02 -14.11 22.33
CA ILE A 199 6.16 -14.27 23.23
C ILE A 199 7.35 -14.71 22.36
N THR A 200 8.39 -13.87 22.30
CA THR A 200 9.68 -14.24 21.71
C THR A 200 10.58 -14.78 22.80
N TYR A 201 11.03 -16.01 22.67
CA TYR A 201 12.00 -16.61 23.57
C TYR A 201 12.98 -17.46 22.77
N ASP A 202 14.27 -17.15 22.90
CA ASP A 202 15.40 -18.00 22.43
C ASP A 202 15.26 -18.43 20.93
N ASN A 203 15.04 -17.44 20.03
CA ASN A 203 14.78 -17.65 18.59
C ASN A 203 13.47 -18.39 18.24
N ASN A 204 12.58 -18.57 19.20
CA ASN A 204 11.26 -19.12 18.98
C ASN A 204 10.21 -18.02 19.00
N LEU A 205 9.20 -18.16 18.14
CA LEU A 205 7.99 -17.36 18.15
C LEU A 205 6.87 -18.24 18.72
N ILE A 206 6.31 -17.85 19.85
CA ILE A 206 5.22 -18.61 20.48
C ILE A 206 3.95 -17.78 20.36
N TYR A 207 2.95 -18.35 19.68
CA TYR A 207 1.61 -17.78 19.58
C TYR A 207 0.65 -18.61 20.41
N GLN A 208 -0.22 -17.93 21.12
CA GLN A 208 -1.38 -18.56 21.71
C GLN A 208 -2.62 -18.09 20.93
N ALA A 209 -3.19 -18.96 20.14
CA ALA A 209 -4.42 -18.72 19.41
C ALA A 209 -5.47 -19.76 19.81
N SER A 210 -6.72 -19.35 19.84
CA SER A 210 -7.85 -20.26 20.04
C SER A 210 -8.85 -20.07 18.91
N THR A 211 -9.35 -21.17 18.36
CA THR A 211 -10.43 -21.16 17.39
C THR A 211 -11.44 -22.25 17.72
N ASN A 212 -12.70 -21.96 17.48
CA ASN A 212 -13.79 -22.95 17.54
C ASN A 212 -14.13 -23.51 16.16
N ASP A 213 -13.40 -23.07 15.11
CA ASP A 213 -13.62 -23.44 13.73
C ASP A 213 -12.43 -24.25 13.21
N ASN A 214 -12.69 -25.49 12.82
CA ASN A 214 -11.68 -26.40 12.27
C ASN A 214 -11.23 -26.01 10.85
N ASN A 215 -11.92 -25.06 10.19
CA ASN A 215 -11.59 -24.56 8.86
C ASN A 215 -10.79 -23.25 8.91
N GLN A 216 -9.91 -23.12 9.90
CA GLN A 216 -9.02 -21.97 10.03
C GLN A 216 -7.55 -22.38 9.99
N MET A 217 -6.72 -21.48 9.50
CA MET A 217 -5.27 -21.54 9.56
C MET A 217 -4.70 -20.29 10.20
N LEU A 218 -3.51 -20.38 10.77
CA LEU A 218 -2.78 -19.23 11.28
C LEU A 218 -1.93 -18.64 10.14
N PHE A 219 -2.28 -17.44 9.71
CA PHE A 219 -1.47 -16.64 8.80
C PHE A 219 -0.48 -15.80 9.62
N LEU A 220 0.81 -15.90 9.31
CA LEU A 220 1.86 -15.12 9.95
C LEU A 220 2.38 -14.04 8.99
N THR A 221 2.44 -12.80 9.46
CA THR A 221 3.02 -11.67 8.72
C THR A 221 4.55 -11.64 8.83
N ILE A 222 5.19 -12.81 8.76
CA ILE A 222 6.63 -12.99 8.86
C ILE A 222 7.12 -13.51 7.51
N PRO A 223 8.25 -13.00 7.00
CA PRO A 223 8.83 -13.55 5.77
C PRO A 223 9.06 -15.05 5.87
N TYR A 224 8.64 -15.77 4.82
CA TYR A 224 8.87 -17.21 4.75
C TYR A 224 10.36 -17.52 4.65
N ASP A 225 10.80 -18.55 5.37
CA ASP A 225 12.14 -19.12 5.29
C ASP A 225 12.03 -20.65 5.45
N GLU A 226 12.78 -21.39 4.65
CA GLU A 226 12.79 -22.87 4.68
C GLU A 226 13.29 -23.44 6.02
N GLY A 227 13.97 -22.63 6.83
CA GLY A 227 14.42 -22.99 8.18
C GLY A 227 13.34 -22.93 9.25
N TRP A 228 12.16 -22.40 8.95
CA TRP A 228 11.06 -22.34 9.92
C TRP A 228 10.49 -23.74 10.20
N ILE A 229 10.31 -24.05 11.46
CA ILE A 229 9.61 -25.27 11.92
C ILE A 229 8.39 -24.86 12.74
N CYS A 230 7.22 -25.32 12.34
CA CYS A 230 5.98 -25.07 13.06
C CYS A 230 5.58 -26.31 13.90
N THR A 231 5.22 -26.07 15.15
CA THR A 231 4.61 -27.09 16.00
C THR A 231 3.36 -26.57 16.67
N ILE A 232 2.30 -27.38 16.74
CA ILE A 232 1.08 -27.07 17.50
C ILE A 232 0.94 -28.14 18.58
N ASN A 233 0.96 -27.73 19.84
CA ASN A 233 0.93 -28.64 20.98
C ASN A 233 2.01 -29.75 20.93
N GLY A 234 3.20 -29.39 20.41
CA GLY A 234 4.33 -30.29 20.26
C GLY A 234 4.32 -31.18 19.00
N ASN A 235 3.28 -31.11 18.18
CA ASN A 235 3.19 -31.84 16.92
C ASN A 235 3.58 -30.96 15.73
N GLY A 236 4.47 -31.47 14.88
CA GLY A 236 4.89 -30.78 13.64
C GLY A 236 3.70 -30.49 12.72
N GLN A 237 3.69 -29.29 12.14
CA GLN A 237 2.68 -28.85 11.18
C GLN A 237 3.36 -28.36 9.90
N PRO A 238 2.75 -28.52 8.72
CA PRO A 238 3.25 -27.95 7.49
C PRO A 238 3.22 -26.42 7.54
N ILE A 239 4.17 -25.79 6.86
CA ILE A 239 4.22 -24.35 6.60
C ILE A 239 4.10 -24.16 5.09
N GLU A 240 3.22 -23.27 4.68
CA GLU A 240 3.03 -22.88 3.29
C GLU A 240 3.34 -21.39 3.14
N SER A 241 4.04 -21.01 2.07
CA SER A 241 4.22 -19.61 1.70
C SER A 241 3.02 -19.13 0.88
N ILE A 242 2.55 -17.93 1.17
CA ILE A 242 1.50 -17.23 0.42
C ILE A 242 2.13 -16.07 -0.37
#